data_532ecd4316583ef739126c2e4983c3f9
#
_entry.id   532ecd4316583ef739126c2e4983c3f9
#
_cell.length_a   1.000
_cell.length_b   1.000
_cell.length_c   1.000
_cell.angle_alpha   90.00
_cell.angle_beta   90.00
_cell.angle_gamma   90.00
#
_symmetry.space_group_name_H-M   'P 1'
#
loop_
_entity.id
_entity.type
_entity.pdbx_description
1 polymer ?
#
loop_
_entity_poly.entity_id
_entity_poly.type
_entity_poly.pdbx_seq_one_letter_code
_entity_poly.pdbx_strand_id
1 'polypeptide(L)'
;MRDDDRAASPEEMLRVIEEQSVATVKSLKGDPLLLYVPWGVSWFLGFTAFFLHYGLDGRPYAPISQMQALAVLMSCQLVAGALAAFGIVRMNRLIRGDTSARGAMFGYAWFAGMLVMAVICVRLSTILPPDESGLMWAGVSLLVVAVLHMAGGAIWLNWPMFFTGAWAAAVNALGVLLGPGWHALLTATLLGGGFVAAGLWLRRGA
;
A
#
# COMPACT_ATOMS: atom_id res chain seq x y z
N MET A 1 37.61 -29.01 34.64
CA MET A 1 38.03 -28.38 33.36
C MET A 1 36.80 -28.41 32.49
N ARG A 2 36.13 -27.27 32.35
CA ARG A 2 34.82 -27.19 31.63
C ARG A 2 35.08 -27.18 30.14
N ASP A 3 34.33 -28.01 29.39
CA ASP A 3 34.40 -28.13 27.92
C ASP A 3 33.90 -26.88 27.17
N ASP A 4 33.62 -25.77 27.89
CA ASP A 4 33.07 -24.53 27.38
C ASP A 4 34.06 -23.57 26.69
N ASP A 5 35.36 -23.89 26.70
CA ASP A 5 36.43 -23.00 26.17
C ASP A 5 36.89 -23.40 24.74
N ARG A 6 36.15 -24.26 24.02
CA ARG A 6 36.49 -24.57 22.64
C ARG A 6 36.06 -23.40 21.76
N ALA A 7 37.02 -22.64 21.24
CA ALA A 7 36.75 -21.63 20.25
C ALA A 7 35.96 -22.25 19.08
N ALA A 8 34.82 -21.66 18.76
CA ALA A 8 33.94 -22.12 17.65
C ALA A 8 34.75 -22.20 16.35
N SER A 9 34.57 -23.24 15.57
CA SER A 9 35.24 -23.36 14.27
C SER A 9 34.78 -22.24 13.33
N PRO A 10 35.60 -21.83 12.33
CA PRO A 10 35.19 -20.83 11.36
C PRO A 10 33.87 -21.18 10.68
N GLU A 11 33.59 -22.46 10.44
CA GLU A 11 32.33 -22.95 9.84
C GLU A 11 31.14 -22.79 10.81
N GLU A 12 31.35 -23.05 12.12
CA GLU A 12 30.31 -22.79 13.13
C GLU A 12 30.04 -21.31 13.30
N MET A 13 31.06 -20.45 13.23
CA MET A 13 30.86 -18.99 13.26
C MET A 13 30.09 -18.49 12.04
N LEU A 14 30.40 -18.97 10.83
CA LEU A 14 29.68 -18.64 9.61
C LEU A 14 28.21 -19.07 9.70
N ARG A 15 27.94 -20.29 10.20
CA ARG A 15 26.56 -20.77 10.38
C ARG A 15 25.78 -19.90 11.37
N VAL A 16 26.36 -19.52 12.49
CA VAL A 16 25.73 -18.64 13.48
C VAL A 16 25.46 -17.26 12.90
N ILE A 17 26.40 -16.71 12.12
CA ILE A 17 26.22 -15.43 11.42
C ILE A 17 25.08 -15.53 10.42
N GLU A 18 25.00 -16.61 9.65
CA GLU A 18 23.95 -16.83 8.66
C GLU A 18 22.58 -17.02 9.33
N GLU A 19 22.49 -17.83 10.39
CA GLU A 19 21.26 -18.01 11.20
C GLU A 19 20.80 -16.69 11.83
N GLN A 20 21.72 -15.89 12.39
CA GLN A 20 21.41 -14.57 12.95
C GLN A 20 20.99 -13.58 11.88
N SER A 21 21.63 -13.60 10.71
CA SER A 21 21.28 -12.77 9.56
C SER A 21 19.85 -13.07 9.06
N VAL A 22 19.51 -14.35 8.91
CA VAL A 22 18.16 -14.79 8.52
C VAL A 22 17.12 -14.40 9.58
N ALA A 23 17.41 -14.62 10.86
CA ALA A 23 16.53 -14.23 11.96
C ALA A 23 16.32 -12.70 12.02
N THR A 24 17.38 -11.93 11.79
CA THR A 24 17.34 -10.47 11.74
C THR A 24 16.52 -9.98 10.56
N VAL A 25 16.74 -10.51 9.36
CA VAL A 25 15.94 -10.18 8.16
C VAL A 25 14.47 -10.53 8.37
N LYS A 26 14.17 -11.66 9.01
CA LYS A 26 12.80 -12.08 9.34
C LYS A 26 12.15 -11.13 10.36
N SER A 27 12.88 -10.67 11.37
CA SER A 27 12.37 -9.72 12.37
C SER A 27 12.18 -8.30 11.82
N LEU A 28 12.94 -7.93 10.78
CA LEU A 28 12.86 -6.65 10.08
C LEU A 28 11.79 -6.64 8.97
N LYS A 29 11.31 -7.80 8.51
CA LYS A 29 10.13 -7.87 7.64
C LYS A 29 8.91 -7.48 8.47
N GLY A 30 8.34 -6.29 8.19
CA GLY A 30 7.08 -5.87 8.80
C GLY A 30 5.99 -6.93 8.62
N ASP A 31 5.06 -7.02 9.57
CA ASP A 31 3.93 -7.97 9.46
C ASP A 31 3.10 -7.65 8.19
N PRO A 32 3.06 -8.56 7.19
CA PRO A 32 2.31 -8.32 5.96
C PRO A 32 0.82 -8.07 6.21
N LEU A 33 0.25 -8.60 7.30
CA LEU A 33 -1.13 -8.35 7.65
C LEU A 33 -1.37 -6.88 8.02
N LEU A 34 -0.46 -6.26 8.75
CA LEU A 34 -0.58 -4.85 9.13
C LEU A 34 -0.28 -3.90 7.97
N LEU A 35 0.53 -4.35 7.00
CA LEU A 35 0.95 -3.52 5.88
C LEU A 35 -0.01 -3.58 4.68
N TYR A 36 -0.64 -4.72 4.41
CA TYR A 36 -1.47 -4.92 3.21
C TYR A 36 -2.97 -5.01 3.52
N VAL A 37 -3.37 -5.78 4.55
CA VAL A 37 -4.78 -6.09 4.78
C VAL A 37 -5.62 -4.84 5.12
N PRO A 38 -5.18 -3.90 6.00
CA PRO A 38 -5.97 -2.72 6.30
C PRO A 38 -6.22 -1.84 5.08
N TRP A 39 -5.22 -1.67 4.22
CA TRP A 39 -5.36 -0.93 2.96
C TRP A 39 -6.28 -1.64 1.99
N GLY A 40 -6.15 -2.97 1.85
CA GLY A 40 -7.03 -3.77 1.01
C GLY A 40 -8.49 -3.67 1.45
N VAL A 41 -8.78 -3.79 2.74
CA VAL A 41 -10.13 -3.63 3.30
C VAL A 41 -10.65 -2.21 3.09
N SER A 42 -9.80 -1.20 3.33
CA SER A 42 -10.16 0.20 3.10
C SER A 42 -10.57 0.48 1.65
N TRP A 43 -9.77 0.00 0.70
CA TRP A 43 -10.10 0.16 -0.73
C TRP A 43 -11.33 -0.65 -1.12
N PHE A 44 -11.46 -1.87 -0.65
CA PHE A 44 -12.64 -2.69 -0.92
C PHE A 44 -13.92 -1.97 -0.46
N LEU A 45 -13.99 -1.52 0.78
CA LEU A 45 -15.19 -0.86 1.32
C LEU A 45 -15.43 0.51 0.69
N GLY A 46 -14.38 1.34 0.61
CA GLY A 46 -14.49 2.69 0.09
C GLY A 46 -14.86 2.73 -1.40
N PHE A 47 -14.20 1.93 -2.22
CA PHE A 47 -14.51 1.88 -3.65
C PHE A 47 -15.80 1.10 -3.97
N THR A 48 -16.23 0.17 -3.10
CA THR A 48 -17.59 -0.40 -3.19
C THR A 48 -18.64 0.68 -2.99
N ALA A 49 -18.46 1.60 -2.03
CA ALA A 49 -19.38 2.72 -1.85
C ALA A 49 -19.44 3.64 -3.09
N PHE A 50 -18.30 3.93 -3.72
CA PHE A 50 -18.25 4.66 -4.98
C PHE A 50 -18.88 3.87 -6.13
N PHE A 51 -18.67 2.56 -6.21
CA PHE A 51 -19.31 1.72 -7.21
C PHE A 51 -20.85 1.75 -7.09
N LEU A 52 -21.37 1.71 -5.87
CA LEU A 52 -22.80 1.82 -5.63
C LEU A 52 -23.35 3.22 -6.00
N HIS A 53 -22.52 4.26 -5.85
CA HIS A 53 -22.87 5.63 -6.26
C HIS A 53 -22.89 5.79 -7.79
N TYR A 54 -21.85 5.34 -8.50
CA TYR A 54 -21.74 5.55 -9.95
C TYR A 54 -22.53 4.53 -10.78
N GLY A 55 -22.57 3.26 -10.36
CA GLY A 55 -23.03 2.15 -11.18
C GLY A 55 -22.18 1.94 -12.44
N LEU A 56 -22.49 0.98 -13.27
CA LEU A 56 -21.75 0.71 -14.51
C LEU A 56 -22.25 1.53 -15.70
N ASP A 57 -23.56 1.79 -15.73
CA ASP A 57 -24.24 2.47 -16.86
C ASP A 57 -24.61 3.93 -16.50
N GLY A 58 -23.87 4.55 -15.56
CA GLY A 58 -24.20 5.89 -15.07
C GLY A 58 -25.48 5.96 -14.24
N ARG A 59 -26.02 4.83 -13.81
CA ARG A 59 -27.18 4.74 -12.92
C ARG A 59 -26.75 4.25 -11.53
N PRO A 60 -26.94 5.07 -10.49
CA PRO A 60 -26.63 4.65 -9.12
C PRO A 60 -27.35 3.35 -8.74
N TYR A 61 -26.61 2.43 -8.10
CA TYR A 61 -27.19 1.19 -7.59
C TYR A 61 -27.74 1.33 -6.17
N ALA A 62 -27.35 2.40 -5.46
CA ALA A 62 -27.85 2.73 -4.13
C ALA A 62 -27.94 4.26 -3.97
N PRO A 63 -28.81 4.77 -3.06
CA PRO A 63 -28.95 6.20 -2.79
C PRO A 63 -27.82 6.73 -1.93
N ILE A 64 -26.58 6.51 -2.33
CA ILE A 64 -25.36 6.96 -1.67
C ILE A 64 -24.81 8.15 -2.45
N SER A 65 -24.64 9.30 -1.79
CA SER A 65 -24.01 10.45 -2.43
C SER A 65 -22.49 10.26 -2.56
N GLN A 66 -21.86 10.96 -3.51
CA GLN A 66 -20.42 10.97 -3.68
C GLN A 66 -19.68 11.36 -2.37
N MET A 67 -20.23 12.31 -1.60
CA MET A 67 -19.66 12.74 -0.33
C MET A 67 -19.75 11.64 0.74
N GLN A 68 -20.83 10.85 0.77
CA GLN A 68 -20.95 9.71 1.68
C GLN A 68 -19.96 8.60 1.29
N ALA A 69 -19.81 8.31 -0.01
CA ALA A 69 -18.79 7.35 -0.47
C ALA A 69 -17.37 7.80 -0.10
N LEU A 70 -17.08 9.11 -0.28
CA LEU A 70 -15.81 9.69 0.14
C LEU A 70 -15.60 9.59 1.66
N ALA A 71 -16.62 9.85 2.46
CA ALA A 71 -16.56 9.72 3.92
C ALA A 71 -16.24 8.28 4.35
N VAL A 72 -16.85 7.28 3.71
CA VAL A 72 -16.54 5.85 3.94
C VAL A 72 -15.07 5.59 3.60
N LEU A 73 -14.61 5.98 2.41
CA LEU A 73 -13.22 5.76 1.97
C LEU A 73 -12.23 6.42 2.95
N MET A 74 -12.43 7.70 3.28
CA MET A 74 -11.51 8.44 4.15
C MET A 74 -11.47 7.87 5.57
N SER A 75 -12.61 7.49 6.14
CA SER A 75 -12.67 6.85 7.46
C SER A 75 -11.91 5.53 7.48
N CYS A 76 -12.11 4.68 6.47
CA CYS A 76 -11.38 3.42 6.35
C CYS A 76 -9.87 3.66 6.14
N GLN A 77 -9.49 4.66 5.34
CA GLN A 77 -8.08 5.00 5.10
C GLN A 77 -7.39 5.55 6.36
N LEU A 78 -8.07 6.34 7.17
CA LEU A 78 -7.53 6.82 8.45
C LEU A 78 -7.22 5.66 9.39
N VAL A 79 -8.13 4.68 9.49
CA VAL A 79 -7.90 3.47 10.29
C VAL A 79 -6.74 2.65 9.71
N ALA A 80 -6.74 2.42 8.39
CA ALA A 80 -5.66 1.67 7.72
C ALA A 80 -4.31 2.36 7.90
N GLY A 81 -4.25 3.69 7.75
CA GLY A 81 -3.05 4.50 7.94
C GLY A 81 -2.54 4.45 9.38
N ALA A 82 -3.43 4.51 10.37
CA ALA A 82 -3.04 4.39 11.78
C ALA A 82 -2.44 3.01 12.09
N LEU A 83 -3.03 1.93 11.58
CA LEU A 83 -2.52 0.57 11.75
C LEU A 83 -1.17 0.39 11.05
N ALA A 84 -1.03 0.88 9.82
CA ALA A 84 0.24 0.85 9.08
C ALA A 84 1.32 1.68 9.79
N ALA A 85 1.01 2.88 10.26
CA ALA A 85 1.92 3.74 11.02
C ALA A 85 2.40 3.05 12.30
N PHE A 86 1.49 2.39 13.04
CA PHE A 86 1.85 1.61 14.22
C PHE A 86 2.86 0.50 13.86
N GLY A 87 2.61 -0.25 12.78
CA GLY A 87 3.52 -1.29 12.29
C GLY A 87 4.90 -0.73 11.92
N ILE A 88 4.93 0.39 11.18
CA ILE A 88 6.16 1.06 10.74
C ILE A 88 6.96 1.60 11.94
N VAL A 89 6.30 2.27 12.89
CA VAL A 89 6.97 2.81 14.09
C VAL A 89 7.59 1.69 14.92
N ARG A 90 6.88 0.56 15.09
CA ARG A 90 7.41 -0.61 15.78
C ARG A 90 8.64 -1.19 15.07
N MET A 91 8.61 -1.28 13.75
CA MET A 91 9.72 -1.75 12.93
C MET A 91 10.92 -0.79 12.99
N ASN A 92 10.69 0.51 12.85
CA ASN A 92 11.75 1.53 12.83
C ASN A 92 12.53 1.64 14.15
N ARG A 93 11.96 1.21 15.28
CA ARG A 93 12.69 1.14 16.56
C ARG A 93 13.84 0.13 16.54
N LEU A 94 13.80 -0.83 15.63
CA LEU A 94 14.78 -1.90 15.46
C LEU A 94 15.81 -1.57 14.38
N ILE A 95 15.55 -0.58 13.52
CA ILE A 95 16.38 -0.24 12.36
C ILE A 95 17.23 1.00 12.67
N ARG A 96 18.54 0.95 12.38
CA ARG A 96 19.48 2.06 12.52
C ARG A 96 20.36 2.20 11.29
N GLY A 97 21.03 3.36 11.14
CA GLY A 97 21.97 3.62 10.05
C GLY A 97 21.31 3.93 8.72
N ASP A 98 21.96 3.60 7.59
CA ASP A 98 21.57 3.96 6.23
C ASP A 98 20.19 3.48 5.85
N THR A 99 19.74 2.34 6.35
CA THR A 99 18.39 1.82 6.11
C THR A 99 17.31 2.73 6.71
N SER A 100 17.57 3.31 7.88
CA SER A 100 16.67 4.29 8.49
C SER A 100 16.59 5.59 7.66
N ALA A 101 17.72 6.08 7.15
CA ALA A 101 17.76 7.25 6.29
C ALA A 101 16.99 7.02 4.98
N ARG A 102 17.16 5.87 4.32
CA ARG A 102 16.39 5.49 3.12
C ARG A 102 14.89 5.43 3.41
N GLY A 103 14.50 4.86 4.55
CA GLY A 103 13.10 4.82 4.97
C GLY A 103 12.50 6.22 5.18
N ALA A 104 13.25 7.14 5.79
CA ALA A 104 12.82 8.53 5.97
C ALA A 104 12.66 9.25 4.61
N MET A 105 13.65 9.12 3.69
CA MET A 105 13.57 9.69 2.34
C MET A 105 12.36 9.17 1.58
N PHE A 106 12.09 7.87 1.69
CA PHE A 106 10.91 7.26 1.07
C PHE A 106 9.61 7.76 1.68
N GLY A 107 9.55 7.96 3.00
CA GLY A 107 8.41 8.58 3.66
C GLY A 107 8.18 10.03 3.21
N TYR A 108 9.24 10.82 3.04
CA TYR A 108 9.14 12.17 2.47
C TYR A 108 8.67 12.16 1.01
N ALA A 109 9.09 11.18 0.20
CA ALA A 109 8.61 11.03 -1.17
C ALA A 109 7.09 10.74 -1.21
N TRP A 110 6.59 9.89 -0.29
CA TRP A 110 5.15 9.68 -0.12
C TRP A 110 4.41 10.97 0.23
N PHE A 111 4.89 11.69 1.24
CA PHE A 111 4.26 12.94 1.67
C PHE A 111 4.24 13.97 0.53
N ALA A 112 5.39 14.20 -0.11
CA ALA A 112 5.50 15.15 -1.21
C ALA A 112 4.63 14.77 -2.40
N GLY A 113 4.62 13.48 -2.78
CA GLY A 113 3.79 12.96 -3.88
C GLY A 113 2.31 13.18 -3.63
N MET A 114 1.82 12.82 -2.43
CA MET A 114 0.42 13.02 -2.07
C MET A 114 0.04 14.50 -1.95
N LEU A 115 0.93 15.35 -1.42
CA LEU A 115 0.69 16.78 -1.33
C LEU A 115 0.57 17.42 -2.71
N VAL A 116 1.53 17.16 -3.62
CA VAL A 116 1.50 17.72 -4.97
C VAL A 116 0.29 17.20 -5.74
N MET A 117 -0.01 15.90 -5.64
CA MET A 117 -1.23 15.31 -6.19
C MET A 117 -2.48 16.07 -5.71
N ALA A 118 -2.61 16.29 -4.40
CA ALA A 118 -3.76 17.00 -3.85
C ALA A 118 -3.88 18.44 -4.40
N VAL A 119 -2.78 19.17 -4.50
CA VAL A 119 -2.76 20.53 -5.08
C VAL A 119 -3.24 20.52 -6.54
N ILE A 120 -2.74 19.59 -7.34
CA ILE A 120 -3.13 19.45 -8.74
C ILE A 120 -4.62 19.10 -8.84
N CYS A 121 -5.07 18.10 -8.07
CA CYS A 121 -6.47 17.66 -8.09
C CYS A 121 -7.44 18.76 -7.63
N VAL A 122 -7.11 19.51 -6.57
CA VAL A 122 -7.90 20.66 -6.11
C VAL A 122 -8.04 21.68 -7.25
N ARG A 123 -6.93 22.04 -7.92
CA ARG A 123 -6.96 23.00 -9.03
C ARG A 123 -7.81 22.52 -10.19
N LEU A 124 -7.68 21.28 -10.60
CA LEU A 124 -8.41 20.72 -11.75
C LEU A 124 -9.88 20.46 -11.43
N SER A 125 -10.23 20.15 -10.18
CA SER A 125 -11.63 19.98 -9.75
C SER A 125 -12.50 21.23 -9.95
N THR A 126 -11.89 22.40 -10.11
CA THR A 126 -12.65 23.65 -10.37
C THR A 126 -13.17 23.76 -11.78
N ILE A 127 -12.69 22.91 -12.70
CA ILE A 127 -13.03 22.96 -14.14
C ILE A 127 -13.62 21.64 -14.67
N LEU A 128 -13.58 20.57 -13.88
CA LEU A 128 -14.10 19.25 -14.27
C LEU A 128 -15.52 19.03 -13.72
N PRO A 129 -16.37 18.27 -14.43
CA PRO A 129 -17.62 17.77 -13.87
C PRO A 129 -17.37 16.91 -12.62
N PRO A 130 -18.33 16.81 -11.68
CA PRO A 130 -18.13 16.08 -10.41
C PRO A 130 -17.64 14.64 -10.57
N ASP A 131 -18.22 13.88 -11.50
CA ASP A 131 -17.86 12.46 -11.72
C ASP A 131 -16.45 12.33 -12.28
N GLU A 132 -16.07 13.18 -13.24
CA GLU A 132 -14.73 13.24 -13.81
C GLU A 132 -13.69 13.72 -12.77
N SER A 133 -14.08 14.67 -11.93
CA SER A 133 -13.26 15.11 -10.80
C SER A 133 -13.02 13.96 -9.83
N GLY A 134 -14.06 13.18 -9.50
CA GLY A 134 -13.91 11.99 -8.65
C GLY A 134 -12.99 10.94 -9.25
N LEU A 135 -13.14 10.64 -10.55
CA LEU A 135 -12.26 9.72 -11.28
C LEU A 135 -10.82 10.21 -11.31
N MET A 136 -10.59 11.49 -11.55
CA MET A 136 -9.26 12.11 -11.52
C MET A 136 -8.61 11.96 -10.14
N TRP A 137 -9.32 12.29 -9.05
CA TRP A 137 -8.80 12.14 -7.70
C TRP A 137 -8.39 10.70 -7.41
N ALA A 138 -9.23 9.73 -7.75
CA ALA A 138 -8.96 8.32 -7.56
C ALA A 138 -7.81 7.84 -8.44
N GLY A 139 -7.82 8.16 -9.73
CA GLY A 139 -6.80 7.73 -10.69
C GLY A 139 -5.41 8.30 -10.40
N VAL A 140 -5.32 9.60 -10.07
CA VAL A 140 -4.02 10.22 -9.78
C VAL A 140 -3.47 9.77 -8.42
N SER A 141 -4.33 9.59 -7.40
CA SER A 141 -3.86 9.05 -6.11
C SER A 141 -3.35 7.61 -6.24
N LEU A 142 -4.04 6.75 -6.98
CA LEU A 142 -3.58 5.38 -7.26
C LEU A 142 -2.34 5.34 -8.15
N LEU A 143 -2.15 6.29 -9.06
CA LEU A 143 -0.90 6.44 -9.81
C LEU A 143 0.28 6.71 -8.87
N VAL A 144 0.14 7.66 -7.94
CA VAL A 144 1.18 7.96 -6.94
C VAL A 144 1.48 6.72 -6.09
N VAL A 145 0.45 6.02 -5.61
CA VAL A 145 0.59 4.77 -4.86
C VAL A 145 1.36 3.72 -5.68
N ALA A 146 0.97 3.49 -6.93
CA ALA A 146 1.59 2.50 -7.80
C ALA A 146 3.07 2.79 -8.06
N VAL A 147 3.40 4.03 -8.42
CA VAL A 147 4.78 4.47 -8.69
C VAL A 147 5.65 4.34 -7.43
N LEU A 148 5.14 4.76 -6.27
CA LEU A 148 5.89 4.67 -5.02
C LEU A 148 6.06 3.21 -4.56
N HIS A 149 5.09 2.32 -4.80
CA HIS A 149 5.29 0.88 -4.56
C HIS A 149 6.38 0.29 -5.46
N MET A 150 6.36 0.60 -6.76
CA MET A 150 7.43 0.15 -7.67
C MET A 150 8.79 0.71 -7.26
N ALA A 151 8.87 2.01 -6.96
CA ALA A 151 10.10 2.66 -6.49
C ALA A 151 10.61 2.03 -5.18
N GLY A 152 9.73 1.81 -4.21
CA GLY A 152 10.08 1.11 -2.97
C GLY A 152 10.57 -0.31 -3.24
N GLY A 153 9.89 -1.05 -4.12
CA GLY A 153 10.33 -2.38 -4.55
C GLY A 153 11.74 -2.37 -5.12
N ALA A 154 12.07 -1.38 -5.96
CA ALA A 154 13.41 -1.22 -6.53
C ALA A 154 14.46 -0.80 -5.47
N ILE A 155 14.12 0.12 -4.56
CA ILE A 155 15.04 0.59 -3.50
C ILE A 155 15.44 -0.54 -2.54
N TRP A 156 14.51 -1.42 -2.19
CA TRP A 156 14.75 -2.53 -1.26
C TRP A 156 14.90 -3.89 -1.94
N LEU A 157 14.98 -3.95 -3.28
CA LEU A 157 15.04 -5.18 -4.07
C LEU A 157 13.92 -6.16 -3.69
N ASN A 158 12.73 -5.63 -3.48
CA ASN A 158 11.54 -6.36 -3.05
C ASN A 158 10.59 -6.57 -4.23
N TRP A 159 10.73 -7.68 -4.93
CA TRP A 159 9.89 -8.03 -6.08
C TRP A 159 8.39 -8.06 -5.78
N PRO A 160 7.90 -8.63 -4.65
CA PRO A 160 6.48 -8.57 -4.30
C PRO A 160 5.93 -7.15 -4.24
N MET A 161 6.67 -6.21 -3.62
CA MET A 161 6.27 -4.81 -3.55
C MET A 161 6.26 -4.16 -4.94
N PHE A 162 7.25 -4.46 -5.79
CA PHE A 162 7.32 -3.96 -7.16
C PHE A 162 6.13 -4.45 -7.99
N PHE A 163 5.84 -5.75 -7.98
CA PHE A 163 4.71 -6.31 -8.72
C PHE A 163 3.36 -5.83 -8.20
N THR A 164 3.22 -5.59 -6.90
CA THR A 164 2.01 -4.99 -6.34
C THR A 164 1.79 -3.59 -6.90
N GLY A 165 2.86 -2.78 -7.03
CA GLY A 165 2.77 -1.46 -7.66
C GLY A 165 2.43 -1.54 -9.16
N ALA A 166 3.07 -2.44 -9.91
CA ALA A 166 2.77 -2.64 -11.32
C ALA A 166 1.34 -3.11 -11.57
N TRP A 167 0.85 -4.03 -10.72
CA TRP A 167 -0.55 -4.46 -10.73
C TRP A 167 -1.51 -3.30 -10.46
N ALA A 168 -1.22 -2.49 -9.44
CA ALA A 168 -2.01 -1.31 -9.13
C ALA A 168 -2.04 -0.32 -10.31
N ALA A 169 -0.91 -0.09 -10.99
CA ALA A 169 -0.84 0.75 -12.18
C ALA A 169 -1.73 0.22 -13.32
N ALA A 170 -1.65 -1.09 -13.61
CA ALA A 170 -2.44 -1.70 -14.67
C ALA A 170 -3.95 -1.63 -14.40
N VAL A 171 -4.38 -1.97 -13.18
CA VAL A 171 -5.79 -1.90 -12.78
C VAL A 171 -6.29 -0.45 -12.81
N ASN A 172 -5.50 0.49 -12.31
CA ASN A 172 -5.84 1.92 -12.33
C ASN A 172 -5.99 2.44 -13.77
N ALA A 173 -5.02 2.17 -14.64
CA ALA A 173 -5.08 2.61 -16.04
C ALA A 173 -6.33 2.05 -16.75
N LEU A 174 -6.60 0.75 -16.58
CA LEU A 174 -7.80 0.12 -17.14
C LEU A 174 -9.08 0.77 -16.60
N GLY A 175 -9.14 1.00 -15.29
CA GLY A 175 -10.29 1.61 -14.65
C GLY A 175 -10.55 3.04 -15.15
N VAL A 176 -9.51 3.86 -15.27
CA VAL A 176 -9.61 5.23 -15.79
C VAL A 176 -10.13 5.23 -17.23
N LEU A 177 -9.67 4.31 -18.09
CA LEU A 177 -10.14 4.19 -19.47
C LEU A 177 -11.63 3.79 -19.57
N LEU A 178 -12.12 3.00 -18.59
CA LEU A 178 -13.51 2.51 -18.60
C LEU A 178 -14.49 3.43 -17.87
N GLY A 179 -14.02 4.45 -17.15
CA GLY A 179 -14.82 5.44 -16.46
C GLY A 179 -15.10 5.16 -14.98
N PRO A 180 -15.82 6.09 -14.29
CA PRO A 180 -15.91 6.12 -12.82
C PRO A 180 -16.44 4.84 -12.17
N GLY A 181 -17.51 4.27 -12.70
CA GLY A 181 -18.13 3.05 -12.16
C GLY A 181 -17.23 1.83 -12.28
N TRP A 182 -16.62 1.62 -13.45
CA TRP A 182 -15.67 0.55 -13.69
C TRP A 182 -14.39 0.72 -12.86
N HIS A 183 -13.87 1.95 -12.79
CA HIS A 183 -12.72 2.24 -11.95
C HIS A 183 -12.99 1.86 -10.49
N ALA A 184 -14.16 2.23 -9.97
CA ALA A 184 -14.54 1.90 -8.60
C ALA A 184 -14.66 0.38 -8.40
N LEU A 185 -15.31 -0.35 -9.32
CA LEU A 185 -15.44 -1.81 -9.24
C LEU A 185 -14.09 -2.52 -9.30
N LEU A 186 -13.24 -2.17 -10.27
CA LEU A 186 -11.92 -2.79 -10.43
C LEU A 186 -11.01 -2.49 -9.24
N THR A 187 -11.04 -1.28 -8.72
CA THR A 187 -10.25 -0.89 -7.54
C THR A 187 -10.74 -1.64 -6.30
N ALA A 188 -12.06 -1.73 -6.07
CA ALA A 188 -12.59 -2.47 -4.94
C ALA A 188 -12.17 -3.95 -5.01
N THR A 189 -12.43 -4.61 -6.13
CA THR A 189 -12.25 -6.07 -6.25
C THR A 189 -10.81 -6.48 -6.48
N LEU A 190 -10.13 -5.90 -7.47
CA LEU A 190 -8.78 -6.34 -7.88
C LEU A 190 -7.69 -5.71 -7.02
N LEU A 191 -7.80 -4.46 -6.59
CA LEU A 191 -6.83 -3.86 -5.68
C LEU A 191 -7.19 -4.15 -4.23
N GLY A 192 -8.41 -3.84 -3.78
CA GLY A 192 -8.83 -4.12 -2.42
C GLY A 192 -8.73 -5.60 -2.08
N GLY A 193 -9.38 -6.46 -2.86
CA GLY A 193 -9.30 -7.92 -2.72
C GLY A 193 -7.88 -8.46 -2.92
N GLY A 194 -7.14 -7.95 -3.90
CA GLY A 194 -5.77 -8.33 -4.18
C GLY A 194 -4.80 -8.04 -3.02
N PHE A 195 -4.91 -6.88 -2.37
CA PHE A 195 -4.08 -6.54 -1.21
C PHE A 195 -4.40 -7.42 0.00
N VAL A 196 -5.67 -7.74 0.23
CA VAL A 196 -6.05 -8.69 1.29
C VAL A 196 -5.45 -10.07 0.99
N ALA A 197 -5.61 -10.57 -0.23
CA ALA A 197 -5.07 -11.86 -0.65
C ALA A 197 -3.53 -11.89 -0.55
N ALA A 198 -2.84 -10.82 -0.99
CA ALA A 198 -1.39 -10.70 -0.89
C ALA A 198 -0.91 -10.72 0.57
N GLY A 199 -1.57 -9.97 1.47
CA GLY A 199 -1.23 -9.96 2.89
C GLY A 199 -1.38 -11.34 3.54
N LEU A 200 -2.47 -12.05 3.22
CA LEU A 200 -2.72 -13.41 3.72
C LEU A 200 -1.73 -14.43 3.16
N TRP A 201 -1.40 -14.33 1.87
CA TRP A 201 -0.44 -15.22 1.21
C TRP A 201 0.98 -15.03 1.73
N LEU A 202 1.44 -13.79 1.82
CA LEU A 202 2.77 -13.47 2.33
C LEU A 202 2.97 -13.90 3.78
N ARG A 203 1.90 -13.88 4.59
CA ARG A 203 1.95 -14.40 5.96
C ARG A 203 2.18 -15.91 6.02
N ARG A 204 1.61 -16.68 5.07
CA ARG A 204 1.78 -18.15 5.04
C ARG A 204 3.20 -18.59 4.68
N GLY A 205 3.95 -17.72 3.98
CA GLY A 205 5.34 -17.96 3.57
C GLY A 205 6.40 -17.35 4.52
N ALA A 206 5.97 -16.69 5.60
CA ALA A 206 6.85 -16.07 6.61
C ALA A 206 6.97 -16.94 7.86
#